data_08af269be4e167ce7cf3389060a130b7
#
_entry.id   08af269be4e167ce7cf3389060a130b7
#
_cell.length_a   1.000
_cell.length_b   1.000
_cell.length_c   1.000
_cell.angle_alpha   90.00
_cell.angle_beta   90.00
_cell.angle_gamma   90.00
#
_symmetry.space_group_name_H-M   'P 1'
#
loop_
_entity.id
_entity.type
_entity.pdbx_description
1 polymer ?
#
loop_
_entity_poly.entity_id
_entity_poly.type
_entity_poly.pdbx_seq_one_letter_code
_entity_poly.pdbx_strand_id
1 'polypeptide(L)'
;MDPPLIYLNNAATSWPKPPEVIAAVNESFRTPFSEAGRSATSLSSDCVAEAREIVAQYFHAPTPDHLVFSANATDALNILIHG
;
A
#
# COMPACT_ATOMS: atom_id res chain seq x y z
N MET A 1 18.10 -19.92 25.64
CA MET A 1 17.68 -19.67 24.24
C MET A 1 16.16 -19.74 24.19
N ASP A 2 15.54 -18.65 23.85
CA ASP A 2 14.07 -18.62 23.74
C ASP A 2 13.60 -19.46 22.56
N PRO A 3 12.46 -20.18 22.71
CA PRO A 3 11.91 -20.92 21.58
C PRO A 3 11.51 -19.96 20.45
N PRO A 4 11.59 -20.40 19.18
CA PRO A 4 11.17 -19.56 18.08
C PRO A 4 9.67 -19.25 18.19
N LEU A 5 9.31 -18.00 17.87
CA LEU A 5 7.92 -17.60 17.82
C LEU A 5 7.25 -18.23 16.61
N ILE A 6 6.14 -18.90 16.84
CA ILE A 6 5.30 -19.45 15.77
C ILE A 6 4.10 -18.52 15.62
N TYR A 7 4.00 -17.86 14.47
CA TYR A 7 2.95 -16.89 14.20
C TYR A 7 1.88 -17.50 13.28
N LEU A 8 0.66 -17.62 13.79
CA LEU A 8 -0.44 -18.29 13.10
C LEU A 8 -1.61 -17.34 12.76
N ASN A 9 -1.41 -16.03 12.91
CA ASN A 9 -2.49 -15.06 12.75
C ASN A 9 -2.27 -14.15 11.53
N ASN A 10 -1.73 -14.69 10.45
CA ASN A 10 -1.50 -13.93 9.22
C ASN A 10 -2.80 -13.42 8.57
N ALA A 11 -3.94 -14.02 8.91
CA ALA A 11 -5.23 -13.53 8.43
C ALA A 11 -5.57 -12.13 8.98
N ALA A 12 -5.13 -11.83 10.20
CA ALA A 12 -5.32 -10.49 10.78
C ALA A 12 -4.31 -9.50 10.18
N THR A 13 -3.04 -9.87 10.21
CA THR A 13 -1.96 -9.11 9.58
C THR A 13 -0.78 -10.04 9.35
N SER A 14 -0.07 -9.83 8.27
CA SER A 14 1.11 -10.63 7.95
C SER A 14 2.28 -10.32 8.88
N TRP A 15 2.97 -11.35 9.34
CA TRP A 15 4.19 -11.20 10.13
C TRP A 15 5.05 -12.44 9.99
N PRO A 16 6.38 -12.34 9.88
CA PRO A 16 7.14 -11.10 9.79
C PRO A 16 6.95 -10.40 8.44
N LYS A 17 7.15 -9.08 8.43
CA LYS A 17 7.13 -8.32 7.17
C LYS A 17 8.39 -8.64 6.37
N PRO A 18 8.31 -8.76 5.03
CA PRO A 18 9.49 -8.93 4.20
C PRO A 18 10.47 -7.75 4.40
N PRO A 19 11.79 -8.01 4.37
CA PRO A 19 12.76 -6.92 4.54
C PRO A 19 12.59 -5.78 3.54
N GLU A 20 12.19 -6.08 2.32
CA GLU A 20 11.94 -5.10 1.27
C GLU A 20 10.81 -4.14 1.64
N VAL A 21 9.78 -4.65 2.31
CA VAL A 21 8.65 -3.82 2.77
C VAL A 21 9.10 -2.88 3.87
N ILE A 22 9.87 -3.39 4.84
CA ILE A 22 10.40 -2.57 5.93
C ILE A 22 11.29 -1.46 5.39
N ALA A 23 12.18 -1.79 4.45
CA ALA A 23 13.08 -0.83 3.82
C ALA A 23 12.29 0.25 3.05
N ALA A 24 11.26 -0.14 2.31
CA ALA A 24 10.43 0.81 1.55
C ALA A 24 9.68 1.77 2.47
N VAL A 25 9.13 1.29 3.58
CA VAL A 25 8.43 2.13 4.56
C VAL A 25 9.41 3.10 5.21
N ASN A 26 10.60 2.64 5.60
CA ASN A 26 11.62 3.51 6.17
C ASN A 26 12.05 4.60 5.19
N GLU A 27 12.22 4.27 3.93
CA GLU A 27 12.58 5.24 2.90
C GLU A 27 11.46 6.25 2.65
N SER A 28 10.21 5.82 2.73
CA SER A 28 9.07 6.72 2.55
C SER A 28 9.03 7.84 3.59
N PHE A 29 9.48 7.57 4.81
CA PHE A 29 9.57 8.60 5.86
C PHE A 29 10.67 9.62 5.62
N ARG A 30 11.64 9.31 4.78
CA ARG A 30 12.76 10.20 4.44
C ARG A 30 12.54 10.97 3.16
N THR A 31 11.53 10.59 2.38
CA THR A 31 11.24 11.18 1.09
C THR A 31 10.05 12.12 1.20
N PRO A 32 10.12 13.34 0.63
CA PRO A 32 8.98 14.25 0.64
C PRO A 32 7.78 13.61 -0.06
N PHE A 33 6.62 13.76 0.54
CA PHE A 33 5.38 13.28 -0.05
C PHE A 33 5.00 14.14 -1.25
N SER A 34 4.69 13.48 -2.36
CA SER A 34 4.19 14.13 -3.56
C SER A 34 2.71 13.82 -3.73
N GLU A 35 1.89 14.85 -3.62
CA GLU A 35 0.46 14.69 -3.87
C GLU A 35 0.19 14.87 -5.36
N ALA A 36 -0.56 13.93 -5.93
CA ALA A 36 -0.87 13.95 -7.34
C ALA A 36 -1.53 15.28 -7.76
N GLY A 37 -0.96 15.94 -8.77
CA GLY A 37 -1.48 17.19 -9.30
C GLY A 37 -1.06 18.45 -8.54
N ARG A 38 -0.33 18.33 -7.42
CA ARG A 38 0.10 19.49 -6.64
C ARG A 38 1.59 19.70 -6.61
N SER A 39 2.37 18.70 -6.93
CA SER A 39 3.83 18.81 -6.94
C SER A 39 4.34 18.79 -8.38
N ALA A 40 5.04 19.84 -8.76
CA ALA A 40 5.69 19.95 -10.06
C ALA A 40 7.17 19.57 -10.00
N THR A 41 7.66 19.06 -8.86
CA THR A 41 9.07 18.77 -8.72
C THR A 41 9.36 17.32 -9.10
N SER A 42 10.39 17.14 -9.92
CA SER A 42 10.88 15.80 -10.33
C SER A 42 11.61 15.06 -9.22
N LEU A 43 11.72 15.67 -8.03
CA LEU A 43 12.48 15.10 -6.90
C LEU A 43 11.64 14.20 -5.99
N SER A 44 10.32 14.23 -6.12
CA SER A 44 9.42 13.39 -5.34
C SER A 44 8.77 12.35 -6.25
N SER A 45 8.90 11.07 -5.88
CA SER A 45 8.18 10.02 -6.58
C SER A 45 6.74 9.96 -6.09
N ASP A 46 5.80 9.74 -7.00
CA ASP A 46 4.40 9.50 -6.64
C ASP A 46 4.24 8.01 -6.32
N CYS A 47 4.60 7.62 -5.11
CA CYS A 47 4.54 6.23 -4.67
C CYS A 47 3.10 5.70 -4.64
N VAL A 48 2.11 6.56 -4.46
CA VAL A 48 0.69 6.16 -4.47
C VAL A 48 0.26 5.77 -5.87
N ALA A 49 0.65 6.55 -6.89
CA ALA A 49 0.36 6.22 -8.28
C ALA A 49 1.06 4.93 -8.71
N GLU A 50 2.33 4.76 -8.33
CA GLU A 50 3.07 3.53 -8.62
C GLU A 50 2.42 2.32 -7.96
N ALA A 51 2.04 2.41 -6.69
CA ALA A 51 1.37 1.33 -5.98
C ALA A 51 0.02 1.00 -6.63
N ARG A 52 -0.74 2.01 -7.03
CA ARG A 52 -2.03 1.82 -7.71
C ARG A 52 -1.85 1.05 -9.02
N GLU A 53 -0.84 1.41 -9.78
CA GLU A 53 -0.54 0.74 -11.05
C GLU A 53 -0.18 -0.74 -10.83
N ILE A 54 0.71 -1.02 -9.87
CA ILE A 54 1.15 -2.38 -9.56
C ILE A 54 -0.02 -3.24 -9.09
N VAL A 55 -0.86 -2.73 -8.19
CA VAL A 55 -2.02 -3.47 -7.66
C VAL A 55 -3.07 -3.67 -8.76
N ALA A 56 -3.30 -2.67 -9.60
CA ALA A 56 -4.21 -2.80 -10.74
C ALA A 56 -3.75 -3.91 -11.70
N GLN A 57 -2.47 -3.98 -11.99
CA GLN A 57 -1.90 -5.06 -12.81
C GLN A 57 -2.09 -6.42 -12.15
N TYR A 58 -1.85 -6.51 -10.86
CA TYR A 58 -2.00 -7.77 -10.10
C TYR A 58 -3.42 -8.32 -10.20
N PHE A 59 -4.43 -7.45 -10.12
CA PHE A 59 -5.84 -7.85 -10.21
C PHE A 59 -6.41 -7.80 -11.64
N HIS A 60 -5.57 -7.55 -12.64
CA HIS A 60 -5.99 -7.45 -14.04
C HIS A 60 -7.05 -6.37 -14.27
N ALA A 61 -6.98 -5.28 -13.53
CA ALA A 61 -7.87 -4.13 -13.75
C ALA A 61 -7.53 -3.48 -15.10
N PRO A 62 -8.54 -3.01 -15.86
CA PRO A 62 -8.29 -2.41 -17.18
C PRO A 62 -7.40 -1.17 -17.12
N THR A 63 -7.54 -0.36 -16.09
CA THR A 63 -6.71 0.83 -15.85
C THR A 63 -6.49 1.01 -14.35
N PRO A 64 -5.43 1.75 -13.93
CA PRO A 64 -5.24 2.10 -12.53
C PRO A 64 -6.39 2.91 -11.92
N ASP A 65 -7.19 3.58 -12.74
CA ASP A 65 -8.34 4.38 -12.28
C ASP A 65 -9.45 3.52 -11.67
N HIS A 66 -9.43 2.21 -11.94
CA HIS A 66 -10.38 1.27 -11.34
C HIS A 66 -10.00 0.84 -9.94
N LEU A 67 -8.88 1.33 -9.42
CA LEU A 67 -8.40 1.02 -8.08
C LEU A 67 -8.54 2.23 -7.17
N VAL A 68 -9.19 2.04 -6.03
CA VAL A 68 -9.34 3.08 -5.01
C VAL A 68 -8.78 2.54 -3.70
N PHE A 69 -7.89 3.31 -3.08
CA PHE A 69 -7.38 3.01 -1.75
C PHE A 69 -8.35 3.50 -0.68
N SER A 70 -8.47 2.73 0.38
CA SER A 70 -9.27 3.08 1.54
C SER A 70 -8.46 2.83 2.81
N ALA A 71 -8.98 3.26 3.95
CA ALA A 71 -8.27 3.13 5.23
C ALA A 71 -8.17 1.67 5.70
N ASN A 72 -9.18 0.87 5.41
CA ASN A 72 -9.24 -0.55 5.81
C ASN A 72 -10.35 -1.26 5.03
N ALA A 73 -10.48 -2.56 5.25
CA ALA A 73 -11.49 -3.38 4.57
C ALA A 73 -12.92 -2.96 4.90
N THR A 74 -13.17 -2.55 6.15
CA THR A 74 -14.50 -2.06 6.57
C THR A 74 -14.89 -0.81 5.78
N ASP A 75 -13.98 0.13 5.65
CA ASP A 75 -14.18 1.35 4.87
C ASP A 75 -14.43 1.02 3.39
N ALA A 76 -13.63 0.13 2.81
CA ALA A 76 -13.80 -0.31 1.43
C ALA A 76 -15.16 -0.95 1.19
N LEU A 77 -15.60 -1.83 2.09
CA LEU A 77 -16.91 -2.47 1.99
C LEU A 77 -18.05 -1.45 2.10
N ASN A 78 -17.93 -0.46 2.98
CA ASN A 78 -18.92 0.60 3.09
C ASN A 78 -19.02 1.46 1.84
N ILE A 79 -17.89 1.76 1.20
CA ILE A 79 -17.87 2.47 -0.09
C ILE A 79 -18.64 1.67 -1.14
N LEU A 80 -18.44 0.35 -1.21
CA LEU A 80 -19.12 -0.50 -2.18
C LEU A 80 -20.62 -0.63 -1.91
N ILE A 81 -21.01 -0.68 -0.64
CA ILE A 81 -22.42 -0.86 -0.25
C ILE A 81 -23.21 0.44 -0.40
N HIS A 82 -22.64 1.56 -0.02
CA HIS A 82 -23.32 2.85 0.00
C HIS A 82 -23.07 3.72 -1.24
N GLY A 83 -22.10 3.36 -2.05
CA GLY A 83 -21.76 4.08 -3.27
C GLY A 83 -20.82 5.23 -3.08
#